data_d6fd95676b0fb02ea42f9ecb714c7cae
#
_entry.id   d6fd95676b0fb02ea42f9ecb714c7cae
#
_cell.length_a   1.000
_cell.length_b   1.000
_cell.length_c   1.000
_cell.angle_alpha   90.00
_cell.angle_beta   90.00
_cell.angle_gamma   90.00
#
_symmetry.space_group_name_H-M   'P 1'
#
loop_
_entity.id
_entity.type
_entity.pdbx_description
1 polymer ?
#
loop_
_entity_poly.entity_id
_entity_poly.type
_entity_poly.pdbx_seq_one_letter_code
_entity_poly.pdbx_strand_id
1 'polypeptide(L)'
;MSLQILLVDDEPAIKIGFRQLTDWSKTPYTLCGTAGNGKEALAYLEKNPVDIIITDLKMSVMDGIGLIHALKQNNSEIPIIVLSSYSDFELVREALTAGAADYILKANISADSLIAHLDKVAGNLLNRQKDRAAALLQKQQLEEQNTQILMNDIRNFFLDETITTEELLKEISDLAFFS
;
A
#
# COMPACT_ATOMS: atom_id res chain seq x y z
N MET A 1 16.14 7.96 0.08
CA MET A 1 14.85 8.53 0.49
C MET A 1 14.48 7.91 1.82
N SER A 2 13.97 8.71 2.76
CA SER A 2 13.53 8.26 4.09
C SER A 2 12.02 7.97 4.04
N LEU A 3 11.59 6.86 4.64
CA LEU A 3 10.16 6.50 4.72
C LEU A 3 9.47 7.35 5.78
N GLN A 4 8.31 7.92 5.42
CA GLN A 4 7.54 8.84 6.24
C GLN A 4 6.59 8.08 7.16
N ILE A 5 6.71 8.28 8.47
CA ILE A 5 5.90 7.61 9.49
C ILE A 5 4.93 8.61 10.10
N LEU A 6 3.66 8.26 10.16
CA LEU A 6 2.63 8.97 10.94
C LEU A 6 2.33 8.17 12.22
N LEU A 7 2.45 8.81 13.37
CA LEU A 7 2.03 8.24 14.65
C LEU A 7 0.63 8.74 15.01
N VAL A 8 -0.28 7.84 15.34
CA VAL A 8 -1.66 8.13 15.74
C VAL A 8 -1.91 7.58 17.14
N ASP A 9 -2.04 8.46 18.11
CA ASP A 9 -2.26 8.10 19.52
C ASP A 9 -2.87 9.31 20.22
N ASP A 10 -3.89 9.14 21.08
CA ASP A 10 -4.52 10.24 21.79
C ASP A 10 -3.75 10.65 23.05
N GLU A 11 -2.78 9.85 23.51
CA GLU A 11 -1.94 10.13 24.66
C GLU A 11 -0.76 11.05 24.30
N PRO A 12 -0.68 12.30 24.81
CA PRO A 12 0.48 13.18 24.53
C PRO A 12 1.82 12.60 25.00
N ALA A 13 1.81 11.84 26.09
CA ALA A 13 3.01 11.23 26.64
C ALA A 13 3.62 10.19 25.67
N ILE A 14 2.77 9.40 25.01
CA ILE A 14 3.22 8.41 24.00
C ILE A 14 3.86 9.14 22.80
N LYS A 15 3.23 10.22 22.30
CA LYS A 15 3.77 11.01 21.19
C LYS A 15 5.14 11.62 21.51
N ILE A 16 5.32 12.12 22.72
CA ILE A 16 6.62 12.66 23.17
C ILE A 16 7.64 11.54 23.31
N GLY A 17 7.29 10.45 24.00
CA GLY A 17 8.18 9.30 24.19
C GLY A 17 8.60 8.70 22.85
N PHE A 18 7.69 8.57 21.90
CA PHE A 18 7.97 8.02 20.58
C PHE A 18 8.97 8.87 19.78
N ARG A 19 8.87 10.21 19.86
CA ARG A 19 9.85 11.11 19.23
C ARG A 19 11.24 10.96 19.80
N GLN A 20 11.37 10.64 21.09
CA GLN A 20 12.63 10.50 21.81
C GLN A 20 13.16 9.06 21.84
N LEU A 21 12.38 8.09 21.39
CA LEU A 21 12.69 6.67 21.49
C LEU A 21 13.96 6.29 20.72
N THR A 22 14.22 6.97 19.58
CA THR A 22 15.40 6.73 18.75
C THR A 22 15.88 8.03 18.11
N ASP A 23 17.15 8.03 17.70
CA ASP A 23 17.70 9.09 16.85
C ASP A 23 17.27 8.85 15.39
N TRP A 24 16.11 9.40 15.02
CA TRP A 24 15.52 9.25 13.70
C TRP A 24 16.46 9.64 12.55
N SER A 25 17.42 10.55 12.81
CA SER A 25 18.39 11.00 11.79
C SER A 25 19.37 9.89 11.38
N LYS A 26 19.53 8.86 12.20
CA LYS A 26 20.39 7.69 11.95
C LYS A 26 19.63 6.49 11.39
N THR A 27 18.36 6.66 11.08
CA THR A 27 17.49 5.60 10.57
C THR A 27 17.01 5.95 9.15
N PRO A 28 16.55 4.96 8.36
CA PRO A 28 15.92 5.24 7.08
C PRO A 28 14.46 5.73 7.23
N TYR A 29 14.06 6.18 8.42
CA TYR A 29 12.69 6.57 8.75
C TYR A 29 12.64 8.03 9.21
N THR A 30 11.50 8.68 8.97
CA THR A 30 11.21 10.03 9.48
C THR A 30 9.83 10.05 10.10
N LEU A 31 9.73 10.47 11.36
CA LEU A 31 8.45 10.74 11.99
C LEU A 31 7.90 12.06 11.43
N CYS A 32 7.10 11.99 10.36
CA CYS A 32 6.63 13.16 9.62
C CYS A 32 5.48 13.90 10.31
N GLY A 33 4.75 13.22 11.20
CA GLY A 33 3.63 13.84 11.90
C GLY A 33 3.07 12.98 13.02
N THR A 34 2.13 13.59 13.76
CA THR A 34 1.34 12.89 14.78
C THR A 34 -0.12 13.33 14.67
N ALA A 35 -1.06 12.42 14.93
CA ALA A 35 -2.49 12.66 15.03
C ALA A 35 -3.01 12.16 16.40
N GLY A 36 -4.14 12.67 16.85
CA GLY A 36 -4.75 12.27 18.11
C GLY A 36 -5.84 11.21 17.97
N ASN A 37 -6.27 10.92 16.74
CA ASN A 37 -7.31 9.92 16.44
C ASN A 37 -7.34 9.61 14.95
N GLY A 38 -8.13 8.61 14.55
CA GLY A 38 -8.22 8.18 13.16
C GLY A 38 -8.74 9.26 12.20
N LYS A 39 -9.65 10.16 12.64
CA LYS A 39 -10.13 11.26 11.76
C LYS A 39 -9.04 12.28 11.47
N GLU A 40 -8.26 12.65 12.48
CA GLU A 40 -7.12 13.53 12.30
C GLU A 40 -6.05 12.88 11.40
N ALA A 41 -5.84 11.56 11.55
CA ALA A 41 -4.94 10.82 10.68
C ALA A 41 -5.38 10.87 9.22
N LEU A 42 -6.66 10.63 8.93
CA LEU A 42 -7.21 10.73 7.57
C LEU A 42 -7.04 12.14 6.98
N ALA A 43 -7.34 13.17 7.76
CA ALA A 43 -7.16 14.57 7.34
C ALA A 43 -5.67 14.92 7.09
N TYR A 44 -4.75 14.31 7.84
CA TYR A 44 -3.31 14.47 7.63
C TYR A 44 -2.86 13.83 6.31
N LEU A 45 -3.36 12.63 6.00
CA LEU A 45 -3.04 11.88 4.80
C LEU A 45 -3.48 12.58 3.50
N GLU A 46 -4.54 13.37 3.55
CA GLU A 46 -4.99 14.18 2.40
C GLU A 46 -3.97 15.22 1.94
N LYS A 47 -3.07 15.65 2.83
CA LYS A 47 -2.16 16.78 2.61
C LYS A 47 -0.70 16.38 2.61
N ASN A 48 -0.38 15.21 3.13
CA ASN A 48 1.00 14.81 3.37
C ASN A 48 1.25 13.38 2.91
N PRO A 49 2.39 13.09 2.27
CA PRO A 49 2.78 11.73 1.96
C PRO A 49 3.14 10.99 3.25
N VAL A 50 2.64 9.76 3.39
CA VAL A 50 2.94 8.86 4.51
C VAL A 50 3.16 7.45 3.94
N ASP A 51 4.23 6.81 4.35
CA ASP A 51 4.59 5.47 3.89
C ASP A 51 4.16 4.38 4.89
N ILE A 52 4.16 4.68 6.20
CA ILE A 52 3.78 3.75 7.26
C ILE A 52 2.97 4.51 8.32
N ILE A 53 1.88 3.90 8.79
CA ILE A 53 1.12 4.42 9.93
C ILE A 53 1.38 3.53 11.14
N ILE A 54 1.64 4.15 12.29
CA ILE A 54 1.64 3.48 13.58
C ILE A 54 0.46 4.05 14.38
N THR A 55 -0.47 3.20 14.81
CA THR A 55 -1.69 3.66 15.48
C THR A 55 -1.96 2.92 16.78
N ASP A 56 -2.42 3.64 17.80
CA ASP A 56 -3.08 2.98 18.92
C ASP A 56 -4.39 2.34 18.49
N LEU A 57 -4.80 1.28 19.19
CA LEU A 57 -6.09 0.63 18.99
C LEU A 57 -7.24 1.39 19.65
N LYS A 58 -7.00 1.94 20.84
CA LYS A 58 -8.03 2.58 21.65
C LYS A 58 -7.87 4.09 21.65
N MET A 59 -8.63 4.76 20.83
CA MET A 59 -8.66 6.21 20.76
C MET A 59 -10.09 6.73 20.72
N SER A 60 -10.29 7.96 21.18
CA SER A 60 -11.56 8.67 21.05
C SER A 60 -11.86 9.05 19.59
N VAL A 61 -13.11 9.35 19.28
CA VAL A 61 -13.61 9.82 17.97
C VAL A 61 -13.57 8.77 16.87
N MET A 62 -12.39 8.27 16.52
CA MET A 62 -12.16 7.15 15.61
C MET A 62 -10.95 6.36 16.12
N ASP A 63 -11.18 5.12 16.47
CA ASP A 63 -10.17 4.19 16.96
C ASP A 63 -9.29 3.63 15.84
N GLY A 64 -8.28 2.83 16.23
CA GLY A 64 -7.34 2.26 15.26
C GLY A 64 -7.99 1.28 14.28
N ILE A 65 -8.99 0.51 14.70
CA ILE A 65 -9.72 -0.42 13.82
C ILE A 65 -10.56 0.35 12.82
N GLY A 66 -11.26 1.40 13.26
CA GLY A 66 -11.99 2.30 12.38
C GLY A 66 -11.10 2.97 11.33
N LEU A 67 -9.87 3.37 11.72
CA LEU A 67 -8.88 3.91 10.78
C LEU A 67 -8.46 2.87 9.73
N ILE A 68 -8.20 1.62 10.16
CA ILE A 68 -7.85 0.53 9.22
C ILE A 68 -8.97 0.32 8.21
N HIS A 69 -10.22 0.23 8.65
CA HIS A 69 -11.36 0.06 7.76
C HIS A 69 -11.54 1.22 6.78
N ALA A 70 -11.43 2.47 7.25
CA ALA A 70 -11.54 3.65 6.40
C ALA A 70 -10.46 3.67 5.30
N LEU A 71 -9.21 3.31 5.63
CA LEU A 71 -8.12 3.23 4.67
C LEU A 71 -8.33 2.10 3.64
N LYS A 72 -8.84 0.95 4.07
CA LYS A 72 -9.17 -0.16 3.15
C LYS A 72 -10.30 0.18 2.20
N GLN A 73 -11.35 0.85 2.67
CA GLN A 73 -12.45 1.31 1.82
C GLN A 73 -11.98 2.29 0.73
N ASN A 74 -10.98 3.09 1.04
CA ASN A 74 -10.35 4.03 0.09
C ASN A 74 -9.25 3.38 -0.77
N ASN A 75 -9.15 2.05 -0.78
CA ASN A 75 -8.08 1.29 -1.47
C ASN A 75 -6.67 1.76 -1.11
N SER A 76 -6.47 2.31 0.07
CA SER A 76 -5.15 2.70 0.55
C SER A 76 -4.31 1.47 0.87
N GLU A 77 -3.07 1.48 0.44
CA GLU A 77 -2.11 0.40 0.64
C GLU A 77 -1.07 0.73 1.69
N ILE A 78 -1.21 1.87 2.35
CA ILE A 78 -0.31 2.27 3.43
C ILE A 78 -0.37 1.21 4.52
N PRO A 79 0.74 0.55 4.84
CA PRO A 79 0.78 -0.44 5.91
C PRO A 79 0.58 0.22 7.27
N ILE A 80 -0.16 -0.47 8.13
CA ILE A 80 -0.51 -0.01 9.47
C ILE A 80 0.09 -0.97 10.49
N ILE A 81 0.89 -0.45 11.41
CA ILE A 81 1.37 -1.15 12.60
C ILE A 81 0.51 -0.69 13.77
N VAL A 82 -0.07 -1.62 14.52
CA VAL A 82 -0.89 -1.26 15.69
C VAL A 82 -0.06 -1.30 16.97
N LEU A 83 -0.24 -0.30 17.83
CA LEU A 83 0.25 -0.30 19.19
C LEU A 83 -0.82 -0.88 20.10
N SER A 84 -0.47 -1.78 21.02
CA SER A 84 -1.43 -2.42 21.90
C SER A 84 -0.90 -2.57 23.32
N SER A 85 -1.80 -2.63 24.29
CA SER A 85 -1.51 -3.08 25.64
C SER A 85 -1.66 -4.61 25.78
N TYR A 86 -1.17 -5.20 26.86
CA TYR A 86 -1.32 -6.65 27.11
C TYR A 86 -2.77 -7.13 27.19
N SER A 87 -3.72 -6.24 27.51
CA SER A 87 -5.13 -6.56 27.63
C SER A 87 -5.88 -6.56 26.29
N ASP A 88 -5.25 -6.21 25.19
CA ASP A 88 -5.90 -5.93 23.91
C ASP A 88 -5.84 -7.11 22.91
N PHE A 89 -5.62 -8.34 23.37
CA PHE A 89 -5.42 -9.50 22.48
C PHE A 89 -6.52 -9.67 21.41
N GLU A 90 -7.80 -9.53 21.81
CA GLU A 90 -8.92 -9.65 20.86
C GLU A 90 -8.92 -8.50 19.85
N LEU A 91 -8.62 -7.26 20.29
CA LEU A 91 -8.52 -6.12 19.39
C LEU A 91 -7.33 -6.22 18.42
N VAL A 92 -6.20 -6.76 18.88
CA VAL A 92 -5.04 -7.04 18.00
C VAL A 92 -5.42 -8.06 16.93
N ARG A 93 -6.11 -9.13 17.29
CA ARG A 93 -6.59 -10.15 16.35
C ARG A 93 -7.55 -9.54 15.33
N GLU A 94 -8.48 -8.71 15.78
CA GLU A 94 -9.42 -7.99 14.92
C GLU A 94 -8.68 -7.05 13.97
N ALA A 95 -7.74 -6.26 14.45
CA ALA A 95 -6.94 -5.34 13.64
C ALA A 95 -6.13 -6.06 12.55
N LEU A 96 -5.50 -7.20 12.89
CA LEU A 96 -4.78 -8.03 11.92
C LEU A 96 -5.74 -8.61 10.86
N THR A 97 -6.92 -9.06 11.27
CA THR A 97 -7.96 -9.54 10.35
C THR A 97 -8.48 -8.43 9.44
N ALA A 98 -8.62 -7.21 9.96
CA ALA A 98 -8.99 -6.02 9.21
C ALA A 98 -7.87 -5.54 8.24
N GLY A 99 -6.66 -6.07 8.38
CA GLY A 99 -5.55 -5.83 7.47
C GLY A 99 -4.43 -4.95 8.01
N ALA A 100 -4.25 -4.87 9.33
CA ALA A 100 -3.02 -4.35 9.91
C ALA A 100 -1.82 -5.21 9.46
N ALA A 101 -0.69 -4.56 9.20
CA ALA A 101 0.52 -5.23 8.70
C ALA A 101 1.30 -5.91 9.82
N ASP A 102 1.26 -5.35 11.03
CA ASP A 102 1.96 -5.86 12.20
C ASP A 102 1.39 -5.23 13.49
N TYR A 103 1.89 -5.68 14.65
CA TYR A 103 1.58 -5.08 15.94
C TYR A 103 2.78 -5.01 16.87
N ILE A 104 2.78 -4.04 17.78
CA ILE A 104 3.81 -3.83 18.81
C ILE A 104 3.12 -3.69 20.16
N LEU A 105 3.60 -4.44 21.17
CA LEU A 105 3.16 -4.24 22.55
C LEU A 105 3.80 -2.98 23.14
N LYS A 106 3.00 -2.02 23.61
CA LYS A 106 3.48 -0.74 24.19
C LYS A 106 4.52 -0.96 25.32
N ALA A 107 4.34 -2.02 26.11
CA ALA A 107 5.25 -2.35 27.22
C ALA A 107 6.65 -2.85 26.76
N ASN A 108 6.76 -3.36 25.54
CA ASN A 108 7.99 -3.91 25.00
C ASN A 108 8.64 -2.98 23.95
N ILE A 109 8.14 -1.76 23.83
CA ILE A 109 8.67 -0.84 22.82
C ILE A 109 10.06 -0.34 23.23
N SER A 110 11.03 -0.59 22.39
CA SER A 110 12.39 -0.06 22.46
C SER A 110 12.78 0.44 21.08
N ALA A 111 13.86 1.22 20.97
CA ALA A 111 14.36 1.67 19.68
C ALA A 111 14.60 0.50 18.73
N ASP A 112 15.30 -0.54 19.19
CA ASP A 112 15.65 -1.70 18.38
C ASP A 112 14.42 -2.50 17.96
N SER A 113 13.44 -2.72 18.88
CA SER A 113 12.22 -3.45 18.55
C SER A 113 11.36 -2.67 17.54
N LEU A 114 11.24 -1.35 17.71
CA LEU A 114 10.52 -0.50 16.77
C LEU A 114 11.14 -0.56 15.37
N ILE A 115 12.45 -0.38 15.27
CA ILE A 115 13.15 -0.45 13.98
C ILE A 115 12.99 -1.82 13.33
N ALA A 116 13.08 -2.93 14.09
CA ALA A 116 12.86 -4.27 13.54
C ALA A 116 11.44 -4.45 12.93
N HIS A 117 10.41 -3.93 13.59
CA HIS A 117 9.04 -3.96 13.04
C HIS A 117 8.91 -3.07 11.79
N LEU A 118 9.51 -1.88 11.81
CA LEU A 118 9.52 -0.98 10.66
C LEU A 118 10.25 -1.61 9.47
N ASP A 119 11.41 -2.23 9.67
CA ASP A 119 12.20 -2.91 8.62
C ASP A 119 11.41 -4.07 7.99
N LYS A 120 10.72 -4.87 8.81
CA LYS A 120 9.85 -5.94 8.34
C LYS A 120 8.73 -5.41 7.45
N VAL A 121 8.05 -4.35 7.88
CA VAL A 121 6.93 -3.76 7.13
C VAL A 121 7.43 -3.05 5.87
N ALA A 122 8.53 -2.30 5.96
CA ALA A 122 9.16 -1.64 4.82
C ALA A 122 9.65 -2.63 3.75
N GLY A 123 10.23 -3.76 4.18
CA GLY A 123 10.63 -4.84 3.28
C GLY A 123 9.45 -5.41 2.49
N ASN A 124 8.33 -5.65 3.15
CA ASN A 124 7.09 -6.09 2.51
C ASN A 124 6.53 -5.05 1.52
N LEU A 125 6.58 -3.76 1.88
CA LEU A 125 6.15 -2.67 1.01
C LEU A 125 7.00 -2.61 -0.27
N LEU A 126 8.32 -2.65 -0.14
CA LEU A 126 9.25 -2.64 -1.26
C LEU A 126 9.08 -3.85 -2.19
N ASN A 127 8.86 -5.03 -1.64
CA ASN A 127 8.63 -6.25 -2.43
C ASN A 127 7.34 -6.13 -3.24
N ARG A 128 6.23 -5.67 -2.63
CA ARG A 128 4.97 -5.42 -3.35
C ARG A 128 5.12 -4.40 -4.47
N GLN A 129 5.88 -3.34 -4.27
CA GLN A 129 6.16 -2.34 -5.32
C GLN A 129 6.95 -2.95 -6.49
N LYS A 130 7.96 -3.77 -6.20
CA LYS A 130 8.74 -4.50 -7.23
C LYS A 130 7.86 -5.46 -8.03
N ASP A 131 7.03 -6.25 -7.36
CA ASP A 131 6.13 -7.22 -8.01
C ASP A 131 5.14 -6.52 -8.94
N ARG A 132 4.62 -5.37 -8.52
CA ARG A 132 3.72 -4.55 -9.34
C ARG A 132 4.42 -3.94 -10.55
N ALA A 133 5.61 -3.40 -10.35
CA ALA A 133 6.39 -2.86 -11.45
C ALA A 133 6.71 -3.95 -12.49
N ALA A 134 7.06 -5.14 -12.04
CA ALA A 134 7.29 -6.29 -12.92
C ALA A 134 6.02 -6.71 -13.68
N ALA A 135 4.88 -6.79 -12.99
CA ALA A 135 3.59 -7.14 -13.60
C ALA A 135 3.14 -6.10 -14.65
N LEU A 136 3.33 -4.81 -14.35
CA LEU A 136 3.01 -3.74 -15.30
C LEU A 136 3.89 -3.81 -16.55
N LEU A 137 5.19 -4.02 -16.37
CA LEU A 137 6.12 -4.18 -17.49
C LEU A 137 5.76 -5.38 -18.37
N GLN A 138 5.43 -6.52 -17.76
CA GLN A 138 4.98 -7.71 -18.48
C GLN A 138 3.71 -7.46 -19.29
N LYS A 139 2.74 -6.75 -18.70
CA LYS A 139 1.51 -6.36 -19.39
C LYS A 139 1.80 -5.48 -20.61
N GLN A 140 2.66 -4.47 -20.48
CA GLN A 140 3.05 -3.60 -21.58
C GLN A 140 3.73 -4.40 -22.72
N GLN A 141 4.65 -5.31 -22.38
CA GLN A 141 5.31 -6.16 -23.38
C GLN A 141 4.31 -7.04 -24.14
N LEU A 142 3.32 -7.59 -23.46
CA LEU A 142 2.27 -8.40 -24.10
C LEU A 142 1.40 -7.56 -25.04
N GLU A 143 1.02 -6.35 -24.63
CA GLU A 143 0.27 -5.42 -25.47
C GLU A 143 1.07 -5.01 -26.73
N GLU A 144 2.36 -4.75 -26.60
CA GLU A 144 3.25 -4.46 -27.73
C GLU A 144 3.35 -5.65 -28.69
N GLN A 145 3.52 -6.87 -28.16
CA GLN A 145 3.56 -8.08 -28.99
C GLN A 145 2.26 -8.30 -29.75
N ASN A 146 1.13 -8.18 -29.10
CA ASN A 146 -0.19 -8.30 -29.73
C ASN A 146 -0.39 -7.26 -30.83
N THR A 147 0.06 -6.02 -30.60
CA THR A 147 0.00 -4.95 -31.60
C THR A 147 0.89 -5.28 -32.81
N GLN A 148 2.09 -5.83 -32.61
CA GLN A 148 2.96 -6.23 -33.70
C GLN A 148 2.39 -7.40 -34.52
N ILE A 149 1.79 -8.38 -33.87
CA ILE A 149 1.10 -9.50 -34.54
C ILE A 149 -0.01 -8.94 -35.42
N LEU A 150 -0.89 -8.10 -34.85
CA LEU A 150 -1.99 -7.48 -35.59
C LEU A 150 -1.49 -6.66 -36.81
N MET A 151 -0.42 -5.88 -36.63
CA MET A 151 0.17 -5.10 -37.73
C MET A 151 0.75 -5.99 -38.83
N ASN A 152 1.36 -7.13 -38.48
CA ASN A 152 1.85 -8.10 -39.46
C ASN A 152 0.69 -8.77 -40.20
N ASP A 153 -0.38 -9.12 -39.53
CA ASP A 153 -1.56 -9.74 -40.14
C ASP A 153 -2.24 -8.76 -41.11
N ILE A 154 -2.40 -7.50 -40.72
CA ILE A 154 -2.89 -6.44 -41.62
C ILE A 154 -1.98 -6.26 -42.84
N ARG A 155 -0.66 -6.22 -42.60
CA ARG A 155 0.32 -6.11 -43.71
C ARG A 155 0.21 -7.28 -44.69
N ASN A 156 0.17 -8.52 -44.18
CA ASN A 156 0.06 -9.73 -45.01
C ASN A 156 -1.24 -9.72 -45.81
N PHE A 157 -2.34 -9.28 -45.17
CA PHE A 157 -3.62 -9.12 -45.84
C PHE A 157 -3.54 -8.16 -47.06
N PHE A 158 -2.91 -6.99 -46.91
CA PHE A 158 -2.77 -6.01 -47.99
C PHE A 158 -1.76 -6.43 -49.07
N LEU A 159 -0.88 -7.38 -48.75
CA LEU A 159 0.10 -7.92 -49.71
C LEU A 159 -0.40 -9.17 -50.45
N ASP A 160 -1.43 -9.83 -49.93
CA ASP A 160 -2.06 -11.01 -50.52
C ASP A 160 -3.27 -10.59 -51.36
N GLU A 161 -3.07 -10.45 -52.69
CA GLU A 161 -4.13 -10.05 -53.64
C GLU A 161 -5.27 -11.08 -53.73
N THR A 162 -5.25 -12.17 -52.99
CA THR A 162 -6.23 -13.27 -53.04
C THR A 162 -7.31 -13.21 -51.98
N ILE A 163 -7.18 -12.33 -50.93
CA ILE A 163 -8.17 -12.26 -49.85
C ILE A 163 -9.25 -11.23 -50.17
N THR A 164 -10.47 -11.66 -50.00
CA THR A 164 -11.65 -10.78 -50.23
C THR A 164 -11.97 -9.86 -49.07
N THR A 165 -12.57 -8.68 -49.33
CA THR A 165 -12.99 -7.73 -48.28
C THR A 165 -13.95 -8.33 -47.26
N GLU A 166 -14.70 -9.38 -47.59
CA GLU A 166 -15.63 -10.06 -46.68
C GLU A 166 -14.90 -10.92 -45.65
N GLU A 167 -13.79 -11.60 -46.03
CA GLU A 167 -12.96 -12.38 -45.12
C GLU A 167 -12.24 -11.50 -44.10
N LEU A 168 -11.79 -10.30 -44.50
CA LEU A 168 -11.18 -9.30 -43.63
C LEU A 168 -12.15 -8.79 -42.55
N LEU A 169 -13.37 -8.43 -42.95
CA LEU A 169 -14.38 -7.94 -42.03
C LEU A 169 -14.76 -9.00 -41.00
N LYS A 170 -14.72 -10.26 -41.34
CA LYS A 170 -14.99 -11.37 -40.43
C LYS A 170 -13.86 -11.53 -39.39
N GLU A 171 -12.60 -11.51 -39.79
CA GLU A 171 -11.45 -11.62 -38.87
C GLU A 171 -11.36 -10.43 -37.93
N ILE A 172 -11.59 -9.20 -38.40
CA ILE A 172 -11.63 -8.00 -37.53
C ILE A 172 -12.80 -8.07 -36.54
N SER A 173 -13.96 -8.60 -36.94
CA SER A 173 -15.12 -8.79 -36.08
C SER A 173 -14.83 -9.81 -34.97
N ASP A 174 -14.15 -10.92 -35.31
CA ASP A 174 -13.79 -11.96 -34.34
C ASP A 174 -12.73 -11.46 -33.32
N LEU A 175 -11.80 -10.60 -33.72
CA LEU A 175 -10.84 -9.97 -32.82
C LEU A 175 -11.45 -8.93 -31.89
N ALA A 176 -12.50 -8.22 -32.30
CA ALA A 176 -13.22 -7.24 -31.49
C ALA A 176 -14.10 -7.87 -30.38
N PHE A 177 -14.42 -9.17 -30.48
CA PHE A 177 -15.20 -9.90 -29.49
C PHE A 177 -14.37 -10.42 -28.29
N PHE A 178 -13.05 -10.29 -28.31
CA PHE A 178 -12.13 -10.71 -27.25
C PHE A 178 -11.53 -9.53 -26.45
N SER A 179 -12.12 -8.32 -26.56
CA SER A 179 -11.68 -7.11 -25.81
C SER A 179 -12.56 -6.84 -24.61
#